data_8b3e35fc58bc83f20ca97a227fd5a5c0
#
_entry.id   8b3e35fc58bc83f20ca97a227fd5a5c0
#
_cell.length_a   1.000
_cell.length_b   1.000
_cell.length_c   1.000
_cell.angle_alpha   90.00
_cell.angle_beta   90.00
_cell.angle_gamma   90.00
#
_symmetry.space_group_name_H-M   'P 1'
#
loop_
_entity.id
_entity.type
_entity.pdbx_description
1 polymer ?
#
loop_
_entity_poly.entity_id
_entity_poly.type
_entity_poly.pdbx_seq_one_letter_code
_entity_poly.pdbx_strand_id
1 'polypeptide(L)'
;MEIWTKDYALKELAPSTYYRYKRMLETRITPYFGHYKLNKIKPTDIMRFYDLLEEDTQIVRRKNNNGKKTRKPLSQKTILEHHRLLSAMLHKAVYWQLIVSNPAERVQPPKTSKPLRRHYDEDQTKILVDNLQKLKGNQIKYRTAILLDIFTGARLGELVGLEWSDIDLKNGIININKSSQYLSEKGVFTKAPKTESSIRDVAIPDFIVSLLEEYKLWYDEQKSIVGDFWHESNRLFVQDDGKPIHPSTISKWFEKFVKKIGLPVINFHGLGHTNATLLISQQVDVATVSARLGHAQITTTYNFYVHPLKSHDRIAGNVLENLLISSKAN
;
A
#
# COMPACT_ATOMS: atom_id res chain seq x y z
N MET A 1 18.06 -2.71 -24.44
CA MET A 1 17.79 -2.61 -22.98
C MET A 1 18.56 -1.47 -22.34
N GLU A 2 19.85 -1.31 -22.60
CA GLU A 2 20.66 -0.24 -21.99
C GLU A 2 20.14 1.16 -22.29
N ILE A 3 19.83 1.47 -23.56
CA ILE A 3 19.25 2.77 -23.96
C ILE A 3 17.98 3.05 -23.15
N TRP A 4 17.04 2.09 -23.10
CA TRP A 4 15.80 2.25 -22.34
C TRP A 4 16.06 2.50 -20.86
N THR A 5 17.03 1.79 -20.26
CA THR A 5 17.36 1.92 -18.84
C THR A 5 18.00 3.27 -18.53
N LYS A 6 18.97 3.73 -19.35
CA LYS A 6 19.73 4.97 -19.10
C LYS A 6 18.95 6.22 -19.52
N ASP A 7 18.32 6.19 -20.70
CA ASP A 7 17.78 7.39 -21.32
C ASP A 7 16.30 7.64 -20.97
N TYR A 8 15.61 6.60 -20.46
CA TYR A 8 14.22 6.73 -20.06
C TYR A 8 13.99 6.31 -18.60
N ALA A 9 14.25 5.04 -18.25
CA ALA A 9 13.80 4.50 -16.97
C ALA A 9 14.42 5.20 -15.75
N LEU A 10 15.71 5.53 -15.83
CA LEU A 10 16.43 6.22 -14.74
C LEU A 10 15.95 7.67 -14.56
N LYS A 11 15.56 8.34 -15.64
CA LYS A 11 15.17 9.75 -15.63
C LYS A 11 13.68 9.96 -15.30
N GLU A 12 12.81 9.10 -15.85
CA GLU A 12 11.37 9.33 -15.86
C GLU A 12 10.61 8.48 -14.81
N LEU A 13 11.17 7.34 -14.40
CA LEU A 13 10.44 6.45 -13.51
C LEU A 13 10.71 6.79 -12.03
N ALA A 14 9.68 6.62 -11.23
CA ALA A 14 9.84 6.69 -9.77
C ALA A 14 10.91 5.68 -9.31
N PRO A 15 11.78 6.03 -8.34
CA PRO A 15 12.89 5.16 -7.90
C PRO A 15 12.47 3.71 -7.60
N SER A 16 11.39 3.51 -6.85
CA SER A 16 10.89 2.15 -6.54
C SER A 16 10.47 1.36 -7.78
N THR A 17 9.94 2.03 -8.81
CA THR A 17 9.60 1.40 -10.09
C THR A 17 10.85 1.05 -10.88
N TYR A 18 11.81 1.98 -10.93
CA TYR A 18 13.09 1.78 -11.61
C TYR A 18 13.82 0.55 -11.03
N TYR A 19 14.03 0.47 -9.72
CA TYR A 19 14.74 -0.65 -9.10
C TYR A 19 14.00 -1.98 -9.25
N ARG A 20 12.67 -1.97 -9.20
CA ARG A 20 11.85 -3.16 -9.48
C ARG A 20 12.06 -3.63 -10.92
N TYR A 21 12.00 -2.74 -11.88
CA TYR A 21 12.19 -3.04 -13.30
C TYR A 21 13.62 -3.47 -13.59
N LYS A 22 14.62 -2.79 -13.05
CA LYS A 22 16.02 -3.17 -13.14
C LYS A 22 16.22 -4.62 -12.70
N ARG A 23 15.67 -5.00 -11.55
CA ARG A 23 15.75 -6.39 -11.08
C ARG A 23 15.08 -7.38 -12.03
N MET A 24 13.90 -7.06 -12.58
CA MET A 24 13.22 -7.93 -13.55
C MET A 24 14.01 -8.07 -14.84
N LEU A 25 14.63 -6.98 -15.30
CA LEU A 25 15.54 -7.00 -16.46
C LEU A 25 16.73 -7.91 -16.21
N GLU A 26 17.48 -7.67 -15.14
CA GLU A 26 18.72 -8.38 -14.82
C GLU A 26 18.51 -9.87 -14.56
N THR A 27 17.40 -10.22 -13.90
CA THR A 27 17.18 -11.61 -13.45
C THR A 27 16.48 -12.49 -14.47
N ARG A 28 15.71 -11.93 -15.43
CA ARG A 28 14.86 -12.73 -16.33
C ARG A 28 14.83 -12.25 -17.78
N ILE A 29 14.55 -10.95 -17.98
CA ILE A 29 14.34 -10.46 -19.35
C ILE A 29 15.65 -10.43 -20.15
N THR A 30 16.73 -9.91 -19.58
CA THR A 30 18.04 -9.87 -20.23
C THR A 30 18.64 -11.26 -20.45
N PRO A 31 18.60 -12.21 -19.51
CA PRO A 31 19.05 -13.57 -19.77
C PRO A 31 18.33 -14.25 -20.92
N TYR A 32 17.03 -13.98 -21.13
CA TYR A 32 16.25 -14.57 -22.20
C TYR A 32 16.38 -13.82 -23.54
N PHE A 33 16.15 -12.50 -23.53
CA PHE A 33 16.09 -11.69 -24.75
C PHE A 33 17.40 -10.98 -25.11
N GLY A 34 18.41 -10.98 -24.25
CA GLY A 34 19.63 -10.19 -24.44
C GLY A 34 20.40 -10.52 -25.71
N HIS A 35 20.28 -11.74 -26.22
CA HIS A 35 20.94 -12.19 -27.45
C HIS A 35 20.08 -11.99 -28.72
N TYR A 36 18.81 -11.59 -28.57
CA TYR A 36 17.93 -11.32 -29.72
C TYR A 36 18.22 -9.95 -30.33
N LYS A 37 18.20 -9.89 -31.66
CA LYS A 37 18.09 -8.59 -32.36
C LYS A 37 16.67 -8.05 -32.15
N LEU A 38 16.53 -6.79 -31.73
CA LEU A 38 15.26 -6.18 -31.34
C LEU A 38 14.16 -6.35 -32.40
N ASN A 39 14.50 -6.17 -33.68
CA ASN A 39 13.59 -6.31 -34.83
C ASN A 39 13.28 -7.78 -35.20
N LYS A 40 13.85 -8.75 -34.50
CA LYS A 40 13.59 -10.19 -34.73
C LYS A 40 12.78 -10.81 -33.61
N ILE A 41 12.44 -10.07 -32.56
CA ILE A 41 11.55 -10.56 -31.50
C ILE A 41 10.15 -10.72 -32.06
N LYS A 42 9.62 -11.95 -31.99
CA LYS A 42 8.29 -12.33 -32.46
C LYS A 42 7.32 -12.50 -31.28
N PRO A 43 6.00 -12.41 -31.51
CA PRO A 43 5.00 -12.75 -30.49
C PRO A 43 5.19 -14.16 -29.88
N THR A 44 5.59 -15.14 -30.71
CA THR A 44 5.86 -16.51 -30.26
C THR A 44 7.04 -16.61 -29.28
N ASP A 45 8.05 -15.74 -29.39
CA ASP A 45 9.19 -15.73 -28.47
C ASP A 45 8.74 -15.21 -27.11
N ILE A 46 7.83 -14.24 -27.11
CA ILE A 46 7.22 -13.68 -25.87
C ILE A 46 6.34 -14.72 -25.18
N MET A 47 5.58 -15.51 -25.95
CA MET A 47 4.76 -16.62 -25.39
C MET A 47 5.67 -17.67 -24.73
N ARG A 48 6.73 -18.12 -25.41
CA ARG A 48 7.72 -19.04 -24.84
C ARG A 48 8.41 -18.49 -23.59
N PHE A 49 8.64 -17.19 -23.53
CA PHE A 49 9.16 -16.56 -22.32
C PHE A 49 8.19 -16.67 -21.15
N TYR A 50 6.87 -16.58 -21.37
CA TYR A 50 5.88 -16.80 -20.29
C TYR A 50 5.85 -18.24 -19.83
N ASP A 51 5.91 -19.21 -20.74
CA ASP A 51 5.99 -20.63 -20.40
C ASP A 51 7.21 -20.88 -19.49
N LEU A 52 8.38 -20.34 -19.86
CA LEU A 52 9.58 -20.42 -19.02
C LEU A 52 9.41 -19.73 -17.64
N LEU A 53 8.69 -18.62 -17.57
CA LEU A 53 8.40 -17.96 -16.30
C LEU A 53 7.42 -18.78 -15.42
N GLU A 54 6.50 -19.56 -16.03
CA GLU A 54 5.62 -20.46 -15.30
C GLU A 54 6.39 -21.67 -14.75
N GLU A 55 7.34 -22.18 -15.49
CA GLU A 55 8.24 -23.26 -15.05
C GLU A 55 9.34 -22.78 -14.09
N ASP A 56 9.62 -21.45 -14.08
CA ASP A 56 10.69 -20.88 -13.27
C ASP A 56 10.40 -21.03 -11.77
N THR A 57 10.93 -22.10 -11.22
CA THR A 57 10.95 -22.37 -9.79
C THR A 57 12.11 -21.63 -9.12
N GLN A 58 12.29 -20.34 -9.38
CA GLN A 58 13.33 -19.57 -8.71
C GLN A 58 13.18 -19.64 -7.19
N ILE A 59 14.30 -19.83 -6.56
CA ILE A 59 14.47 -20.04 -5.12
C ILE A 59 13.77 -18.91 -4.35
N VAL A 60 12.58 -19.16 -3.85
CA VAL A 60 12.03 -18.37 -2.79
C VAL A 60 12.89 -18.68 -1.57
N ARG A 61 13.73 -17.72 -1.16
CA ARG A 61 14.61 -17.82 0.02
C ARG A 61 13.82 -17.89 1.34
N ARG A 62 12.75 -18.66 1.41
CA ARG A 62 12.12 -19.03 2.66
C ARG A 62 12.65 -20.40 3.02
N LYS A 63 13.50 -20.45 4.03
CA LYS A 63 13.75 -21.69 4.75
C LYS A 63 12.41 -22.11 5.38
N ASN A 64 11.90 -23.29 5.07
CA ASN A 64 10.90 -23.92 5.92
C ASN A 64 11.53 -24.26 7.28
N ASN A 65 10.74 -24.67 8.26
CA ASN A 65 11.23 -25.02 9.59
C ASN A 65 12.36 -26.07 9.59
N ASN A 66 12.57 -26.78 8.47
CA ASN A 66 13.60 -27.80 8.26
C ASN A 66 14.79 -27.31 7.41
N GLY A 67 14.94 -26.01 7.21
CA GLY A 67 16.08 -25.45 6.48
C GLY A 67 16.08 -25.66 4.96
N LYS A 68 15.12 -26.40 4.39
CA LYS A 68 15.02 -26.65 2.95
C LYS A 68 14.43 -25.44 2.20
N LYS A 69 15.10 -25.02 1.13
CA LYS A 69 14.63 -23.99 0.21
C LYS A 69 13.48 -24.59 -0.62
N THR A 70 12.27 -24.08 -0.44
CA THR A 70 11.13 -24.46 -1.30
C THR A 70 11.12 -23.60 -2.56
N ARG A 71 11.06 -24.25 -3.71
CA ARG A 71 10.85 -23.61 -5.00
C ARG A 71 9.34 -23.49 -5.26
N LYS A 72 8.89 -22.29 -5.63
CA LYS A 72 7.50 -22.08 -6.07
C LYS A 72 7.50 -21.46 -7.45
N PRO A 73 6.62 -21.86 -8.35
CA PRO A 73 6.44 -21.19 -9.63
C PRO A 73 6.02 -19.73 -9.43
N LEU A 74 6.31 -18.91 -10.43
CA LEU A 74 5.89 -17.52 -10.39
C LEU A 74 4.36 -17.43 -10.46
N SER A 75 3.80 -16.48 -9.72
CA SER A 75 2.37 -16.22 -9.83
C SER A 75 2.03 -15.56 -11.16
N GLN A 76 0.83 -15.82 -11.69
CA GLN A 76 0.31 -15.19 -12.92
C GLN A 76 0.41 -13.66 -12.86
N LYS A 77 0.21 -13.09 -11.66
CA LYS A 77 0.41 -11.65 -11.43
C LYS A 77 1.86 -11.22 -11.66
N THR A 78 2.83 -12.02 -11.24
CA THR A 78 4.26 -11.72 -11.45
C THR A 78 4.61 -11.81 -12.94
N ILE A 79 4.08 -12.80 -13.66
CA ILE A 79 4.27 -12.95 -15.10
C ILE A 79 3.63 -11.77 -15.85
N LEU A 80 2.43 -11.35 -15.45
CA LEU A 80 1.77 -10.15 -15.99
C LEU A 80 2.62 -8.88 -15.80
N GLU A 81 3.31 -8.74 -14.66
CA GLU A 81 4.23 -7.60 -14.45
C GLU A 81 5.44 -7.64 -15.42
N HIS A 82 5.95 -8.84 -15.76
CA HIS A 82 6.99 -9.00 -16.79
C HIS A 82 6.46 -8.64 -18.19
N HIS A 83 5.23 -9.08 -18.52
CA HIS A 83 4.56 -8.67 -19.75
C HIS A 83 4.45 -7.14 -19.85
N ARG A 84 3.96 -6.49 -18.79
CA ARG A 84 3.81 -5.03 -18.77
C ARG A 84 5.12 -4.28 -18.97
N LEU A 85 6.19 -4.74 -18.31
CA LEU A 85 7.52 -4.15 -18.50
C LEU A 85 8.02 -4.36 -19.92
N LEU A 86 7.96 -5.58 -20.44
CA LEU A 86 8.42 -5.90 -21.79
C LEU A 86 7.64 -5.12 -22.86
N SER A 87 6.31 -5.08 -22.73
CA SER A 87 5.43 -4.32 -23.63
C SER A 87 5.73 -2.82 -23.57
N ALA A 88 5.95 -2.24 -22.39
CA ALA A 88 6.30 -0.84 -22.25
C ALA A 88 7.66 -0.50 -22.90
N MET A 89 8.65 -1.39 -22.78
CA MET A 89 9.95 -1.22 -23.41
C MET A 89 9.85 -1.29 -24.95
N LEU A 90 9.11 -2.27 -25.46
CA LEU A 90 8.90 -2.44 -26.91
C LEU A 90 8.07 -1.30 -27.48
N HIS A 91 7.06 -0.81 -26.74
CA HIS A 91 6.30 0.38 -27.14
C HIS A 91 7.21 1.63 -27.23
N LYS A 92 8.13 1.79 -26.28
CA LYS A 92 9.13 2.88 -26.34
C LYS A 92 10.09 2.70 -27.51
N ALA A 93 10.44 1.46 -27.89
CA ALA A 93 11.25 1.16 -29.07
C ALA A 93 10.51 1.51 -30.38
N VAL A 94 9.18 1.32 -30.45
CA VAL A 94 8.36 1.82 -31.59
C VAL A 94 8.39 3.35 -31.62
N TYR A 95 8.17 4.01 -30.48
CA TYR A 95 8.22 5.47 -30.39
C TYR A 95 9.58 6.06 -30.85
N TRP A 96 10.68 5.35 -30.54
CA TRP A 96 12.03 5.72 -30.99
C TRP A 96 12.36 5.25 -32.42
N GLN A 97 11.38 4.69 -33.15
CA GLN A 97 11.53 4.17 -34.52
C GLN A 97 12.59 3.06 -34.66
N LEU A 98 12.89 2.33 -33.58
CA LEU A 98 13.81 1.20 -33.60
C LEU A 98 13.16 -0.09 -34.14
N ILE A 99 11.84 -0.17 -34.04
CA ILE A 99 10.99 -1.25 -34.60
C ILE A 99 9.67 -0.64 -35.11
N VAL A 100 9.06 -1.34 -36.07
CA VAL A 100 7.83 -0.85 -36.74
C VAL A 100 6.58 -1.07 -35.87
N SER A 101 6.52 -2.17 -35.09
CA SER A 101 5.37 -2.52 -34.26
C SER A 101 5.81 -3.23 -33.00
N ASN A 102 4.97 -3.17 -31.95
CA ASN A 102 5.20 -3.85 -30.68
C ASN A 102 4.70 -5.31 -30.75
N PRO A 103 5.57 -6.33 -30.77
CA PRO A 103 5.13 -7.71 -30.83
C PRO A 103 4.38 -8.18 -29.56
N ALA A 104 4.56 -7.52 -28.42
CA ALA A 104 3.86 -7.86 -27.19
C ALA A 104 2.35 -7.54 -27.24
N GLU A 105 1.92 -6.61 -28.08
CA GLU A 105 0.50 -6.30 -28.27
C GLU A 105 -0.29 -7.44 -28.96
N ARG A 106 0.43 -8.33 -29.64
CA ARG A 106 -0.16 -9.50 -30.30
C ARG A 106 -0.14 -10.77 -29.41
N VAL A 107 0.25 -10.62 -28.16
CA VAL A 107 0.28 -11.71 -27.18
C VAL A 107 -0.76 -11.46 -26.11
N GLN A 108 -1.60 -12.45 -25.83
CA GLN A 108 -2.55 -12.35 -24.74
C GLN A 108 -1.82 -12.37 -23.39
N PRO A 109 -1.96 -11.34 -22.55
CA PRO A 109 -1.29 -11.32 -21.26
C PRO A 109 -1.89 -12.37 -20.31
N PRO A 110 -1.11 -12.87 -19.32
CA PRO A 110 -1.59 -13.81 -18.33
C PRO A 110 -2.86 -13.32 -17.61
N LYS A 111 -3.87 -14.17 -17.51
CA LYS A 111 -5.09 -13.85 -16.77
C LYS A 111 -4.83 -13.92 -15.28
N THR A 112 -5.25 -12.90 -14.55
CA THR A 112 -5.13 -12.88 -13.09
C THR A 112 -6.51 -12.78 -12.45
N SER A 113 -6.77 -13.57 -11.41
CA SER A 113 -7.94 -13.38 -10.57
C SER A 113 -7.74 -12.11 -9.69
N LYS A 114 -8.79 -11.34 -9.49
CA LYS A 114 -8.76 -10.26 -8.51
C LYS A 114 -8.77 -10.91 -7.11
N PRO A 115 -7.72 -10.73 -6.29
CA PRO A 115 -7.74 -11.27 -4.94
C PRO A 115 -8.84 -10.60 -4.14
N LEU A 116 -9.57 -11.38 -3.34
CA LEU A 116 -10.49 -10.85 -2.33
C LEU A 116 -9.66 -9.96 -1.38
N ARG A 117 -10.04 -8.70 -1.28
CA ARG A 117 -9.42 -7.77 -0.35
C ARG A 117 -10.03 -8.01 1.01
N ARG A 118 -9.20 -8.50 1.92
CA ARG A 118 -9.62 -8.78 3.30
C ARG A 118 -9.55 -7.48 4.10
N HIS A 119 -10.60 -7.21 4.84
CA HIS A 119 -10.73 -6.15 5.83
C HIS A 119 -11.39 -6.73 7.07
N TYR A 120 -11.38 -6.02 8.17
CA TYR A 120 -12.12 -6.40 9.38
C TYR A 120 -13.51 -5.81 9.34
N ASP A 121 -14.49 -6.56 9.85
CA ASP A 121 -15.81 -6.05 10.22
C ASP A 121 -15.74 -5.25 11.54
N GLU A 122 -16.89 -4.79 12.01
CA GLU A 122 -16.99 -3.99 13.23
C GLU A 122 -16.53 -4.76 14.46
N ASP A 123 -16.96 -6.02 14.63
CA ASP A 123 -16.60 -6.84 15.79
C ASP A 123 -15.12 -7.18 15.83
N GLN A 124 -14.56 -7.57 14.69
CA GLN A 124 -13.12 -7.82 14.54
C GLN A 124 -12.31 -6.55 14.82
N THR A 125 -12.82 -5.39 14.41
CA THR A 125 -12.16 -4.10 14.65
C THR A 125 -12.20 -3.74 16.13
N LYS A 126 -13.33 -3.96 16.83
CA LYS A 126 -13.43 -3.79 18.28
C LYS A 126 -12.42 -4.68 19.02
N ILE A 127 -12.36 -5.97 18.68
CA ILE A 127 -11.38 -6.91 19.26
C ILE A 127 -9.95 -6.40 19.04
N LEU A 128 -9.63 -5.90 17.84
CA LEU A 128 -8.32 -5.34 17.54
C LEU A 128 -8.01 -4.14 18.42
N VAL A 129 -8.93 -3.15 18.49
CA VAL A 129 -8.77 -1.92 19.27
C VAL A 129 -8.59 -2.24 20.75
N ASP A 130 -9.45 -3.10 21.34
CA ASP A 130 -9.39 -3.49 22.77
C ASP A 130 -8.04 -4.14 23.12
N ASN A 131 -7.50 -4.96 22.23
CA ASN A 131 -6.19 -5.59 22.45
C ASN A 131 -5.03 -4.62 22.26
N LEU A 132 -5.15 -3.65 21.35
CA LEU A 132 -4.15 -2.60 21.17
C LEU A 132 -4.07 -1.68 22.38
N GLN A 133 -5.20 -1.29 22.97
CA GLN A 133 -5.26 -0.42 24.15
C GLN A 133 -4.55 -1.02 25.39
N LYS A 134 -4.45 -2.34 25.47
CA LYS A 134 -3.74 -3.03 26.56
C LYS A 134 -2.21 -2.95 26.45
N LEU A 135 -1.68 -2.51 25.30
CA LEU A 135 -0.25 -2.45 25.03
C LEU A 135 0.38 -1.24 25.73
N LYS A 136 1.53 -1.48 26.39
CA LYS A 136 2.30 -0.48 27.14
C LYS A 136 3.80 -0.57 26.82
N GLY A 137 4.58 0.36 27.34
CA GLY A 137 6.03 0.41 27.18
C GLY A 137 6.44 0.48 25.70
N ASN A 138 7.45 -0.27 25.29
CA ASN A 138 7.98 -0.23 23.91
C ASN A 138 6.98 -0.64 22.82
N GLN A 139 5.79 -1.13 23.18
CA GLN A 139 4.73 -1.46 22.22
C GLN A 139 3.81 -0.29 21.92
N ILE A 140 3.94 0.81 22.67
CA ILE A 140 3.11 2.02 22.49
C ILE A 140 3.23 2.59 21.07
N LYS A 141 4.43 2.56 20.45
CA LYS A 141 4.63 3.01 19.08
C LYS A 141 3.81 2.22 18.06
N TYR A 142 3.67 0.90 18.26
CA TYR A 142 2.87 0.05 17.36
C TYR A 142 1.38 0.23 17.60
N ARG A 143 0.97 0.35 18.87
CA ARG A 143 -0.40 0.69 19.26
C ARG A 143 -0.82 1.98 18.57
N THR A 144 -0.04 3.04 18.74
CA THR A 144 -0.31 4.35 18.16
C THR A 144 -0.36 4.29 16.64
N ALA A 145 0.60 3.63 16.00
CA ALA A 145 0.65 3.51 14.53
C ALA A 145 -0.59 2.82 13.96
N ILE A 146 -1.04 1.71 14.58
CA ILE A 146 -2.18 0.95 14.06
C ILE A 146 -3.49 1.66 14.34
N LEU A 147 -3.68 2.23 15.54
CA LEU A 147 -4.86 3.03 15.84
C LEU A 147 -4.95 4.25 14.94
N LEU A 148 -3.85 4.96 14.76
CA LEU A 148 -3.80 6.10 13.85
C LEU A 148 -4.19 5.72 12.41
N ASP A 149 -3.71 4.57 11.91
CA ASP A 149 -4.07 4.07 10.59
C ASP A 149 -5.56 3.71 10.46
N ILE A 150 -6.12 3.04 11.47
CA ILE A 150 -7.56 2.72 11.53
C ILE A 150 -8.40 3.99 11.46
N PHE A 151 -8.01 5.03 12.18
CA PHE A 151 -8.79 6.27 12.27
C PHE A 151 -8.56 7.22 11.09
N THR A 152 -7.41 7.21 10.45
CA THR A 152 -7.08 8.11 9.33
C THR A 152 -7.24 7.47 7.97
N GLY A 153 -7.11 6.15 7.86
CA GLY A 153 -7.03 5.42 6.59
C GLY A 153 -5.78 5.76 5.78
N ALA A 154 -4.70 6.20 6.43
CA ALA A 154 -3.45 6.54 5.79
C ALA A 154 -2.81 5.31 5.12
N ARG A 155 -2.09 5.50 4.02
CA ARG A 155 -1.27 4.41 3.47
C ARG A 155 -0.05 4.19 4.37
N LEU A 156 0.42 2.95 4.50
CA LEU A 156 1.59 2.62 5.34
C LEU A 156 2.78 3.59 5.10
N GLY A 157 3.07 3.93 3.86
CA GLY A 157 4.14 4.87 3.55
C GLY A 157 3.85 6.30 4.00
N GLU A 158 2.59 6.74 3.98
CA GLU A 158 2.13 8.03 4.49
C GLU A 158 2.25 8.03 6.02
N LEU A 159 1.71 7.01 6.69
CA LEU A 159 1.77 6.83 8.14
C LEU A 159 3.21 6.92 8.68
N VAL A 160 4.14 6.11 8.13
CA VAL A 160 5.55 6.14 8.57
C VAL A 160 6.33 7.34 8.05
N GLY A 161 5.72 8.11 7.16
CA GLY A 161 6.21 9.39 6.65
C GLY A 161 5.86 10.59 7.52
N LEU A 162 4.90 10.47 8.44
CA LEU A 162 4.47 11.55 9.32
C LEU A 162 5.61 12.08 10.21
N GLU A 163 5.57 13.36 10.42
CA GLU A 163 6.43 14.11 11.33
C GLU A 163 5.59 14.78 12.41
N TRP A 164 6.18 15.12 13.54
CA TRP A 164 5.47 15.84 14.60
C TRP A 164 4.91 17.19 14.11
N SER A 165 5.57 17.82 13.16
CA SER A 165 5.11 19.07 12.52
C SER A 165 3.87 18.91 11.62
N ASP A 166 3.52 17.68 11.24
CA ASP A 166 2.32 17.40 10.45
C ASP A 166 1.07 17.24 11.32
N ILE A 167 1.21 17.36 12.66
CA ILE A 167 0.14 17.08 13.62
C ILE A 167 -0.22 18.34 14.38
N ASP A 168 -1.44 18.80 14.21
CA ASP A 168 -2.05 19.85 15.02
C ASP A 168 -2.90 19.20 16.12
N LEU A 169 -2.30 18.96 17.28
CA LEU A 169 -2.98 18.36 18.44
C LEU A 169 -4.09 19.28 18.98
N LYS A 170 -3.94 20.61 18.85
CA LYS A 170 -4.93 21.58 19.36
C LYS A 170 -6.24 21.51 18.58
N ASN A 171 -6.16 21.37 17.25
CA ASN A 171 -7.32 21.32 16.38
C ASN A 171 -7.70 19.89 15.98
N GLY A 172 -6.94 18.88 16.41
CA GLY A 172 -7.18 17.48 16.05
C GLY A 172 -7.06 17.22 14.55
N ILE A 173 -6.02 17.76 13.90
CA ILE A 173 -5.82 17.63 12.45
C ILE A 173 -4.45 17.02 12.16
N ILE A 174 -4.41 16.10 11.20
CA ILE A 174 -3.16 15.56 10.65
C ILE A 174 -3.07 15.90 9.17
N ASN A 175 -1.98 16.57 8.79
CA ASN A 175 -1.67 16.86 7.40
C ASN A 175 -0.85 15.71 6.77
N ILE A 176 -1.45 15.01 5.84
CA ILE A 176 -0.79 13.93 5.09
C ILE A 176 -0.26 14.50 3.78
N ASN A 177 1.04 14.81 3.74
CA ASN A 177 1.67 15.54 2.63
C ASN A 177 2.93 14.84 2.08
N LYS A 178 3.31 13.68 2.62
CA LYS A 178 4.52 12.94 2.24
C LYS A 178 4.35 11.44 2.43
N SER A 179 5.25 10.67 1.84
CA SER A 179 5.29 9.22 1.99
C SER A 179 6.73 8.73 2.16
N SER A 180 6.98 7.91 3.16
CA SER A 180 8.27 7.27 3.39
C SER A 180 8.36 5.95 2.66
N GLN A 181 9.50 5.69 2.04
CA GLN A 181 9.81 4.47 1.29
C GLN A 181 11.18 3.94 1.72
N TYR A 182 11.46 2.69 1.39
CA TYR A 182 12.76 2.08 1.58
C TYR A 182 13.29 1.54 0.25
N LEU A 183 14.54 1.82 -0.03
CA LEU A 183 15.31 1.20 -1.11
C LEU A 183 16.65 0.76 -0.54
N SER A 184 17.15 -0.41 -1.00
CA SER A 184 18.40 -0.99 -0.48
C SER A 184 19.60 -0.02 -0.61
N GLU A 185 19.61 0.76 -1.69
CA GLU A 185 20.71 1.68 -2.03
C GLU A 185 20.58 3.05 -1.36
N LYS A 186 19.38 3.41 -0.90
CA LYS A 186 19.09 4.74 -0.30
C LYS A 186 18.67 4.69 1.16
N GLY A 187 18.38 3.48 1.67
CA GLY A 187 17.76 3.35 2.99
C GLY A 187 16.31 3.85 3.01
N VAL A 188 15.87 4.36 4.15
CA VAL A 188 14.57 5.02 4.31
C VAL A 188 14.65 6.45 3.80
N PHE A 189 13.75 6.84 2.91
CA PHE A 189 13.70 8.19 2.35
C PHE A 189 12.27 8.67 2.17
N THR A 190 12.10 9.99 2.18
CA THR A 190 10.80 10.64 1.97
C THR A 190 10.61 10.97 0.49
N LYS A 191 9.38 10.86 0.06
CA LYS A 191 8.92 11.25 -1.26
C LYS A 191 7.65 12.10 -1.14
N ALA A 192 7.57 13.13 -1.97
CA ALA A 192 6.31 13.85 -2.18
C ALA A 192 5.24 12.89 -2.73
N PRO A 193 3.96 13.11 -2.46
CA PRO A 193 2.87 12.34 -3.03
C PRO A 193 2.92 12.36 -4.56
N LYS A 194 2.38 11.31 -5.19
CA LYS A 194 2.33 11.22 -6.66
C LYS A 194 1.33 12.19 -7.29
N THR A 195 0.32 12.58 -6.55
CA THR A 195 -0.78 13.45 -7.01
C THR A 195 -1.11 14.44 -5.91
N GLU A 196 -1.55 15.63 -6.28
CA GLU A 196 -2.03 16.66 -5.35
C GLU A 196 -3.19 16.16 -4.49
N SER A 197 -4.08 15.31 -5.04
CA SER A 197 -5.19 14.69 -4.31
C SER A 197 -4.75 13.77 -3.17
N SER A 198 -3.47 13.41 -3.11
CA SER A 198 -2.91 12.65 -1.99
C SER A 198 -2.53 13.53 -0.79
N ILE A 199 -2.41 14.85 -1.01
CA ILE A 199 -2.20 15.84 0.07
C ILE A 199 -3.57 16.15 0.65
N ARG A 200 -3.70 15.95 1.95
CA ARG A 200 -4.97 16.12 2.64
C ARG A 200 -4.83 16.32 4.13
N ASP A 201 -5.77 17.05 4.70
CA ASP A 201 -5.97 17.17 6.13
C ASP A 201 -7.00 16.14 6.58
N VAL A 202 -6.69 15.42 7.65
CA VAL A 202 -7.56 14.40 8.22
C VAL A 202 -7.85 14.77 9.67
N ALA A 203 -9.12 15.05 9.96
CA ALA A 203 -9.55 15.28 11.34
C ALA A 203 -9.49 13.98 12.14
N ILE A 204 -8.98 14.07 13.36
CA ILE A 204 -8.88 12.96 14.32
C ILE A 204 -9.70 13.27 15.58
N PRO A 205 -10.35 12.27 16.20
CA PRO A 205 -11.09 12.47 17.43
C PRO A 205 -10.17 12.63 18.65
N ASP A 206 -10.71 13.19 19.74
CA ASP A 206 -10.01 13.42 21.00
C ASP A 206 -9.30 12.17 21.55
N PHE A 207 -9.88 11.00 21.35
CA PHE A 207 -9.25 9.72 21.69
C PHE A 207 -7.87 9.55 21.01
N ILE A 208 -7.74 9.93 19.74
CA ILE A 208 -6.49 9.84 19.00
C ILE A 208 -5.54 10.98 19.40
N VAL A 209 -6.07 12.16 19.71
CA VAL A 209 -5.25 13.27 20.26
C VAL A 209 -4.59 12.84 21.57
N SER A 210 -5.37 12.33 22.54
CA SER A 210 -4.84 11.82 23.81
C SER A 210 -3.84 10.68 23.64
N LEU A 211 -4.09 9.79 22.65
CA LEU A 211 -3.14 8.71 22.30
C LEU A 211 -1.80 9.26 21.79
N LEU A 212 -1.84 10.32 21.00
CA LEU A 212 -0.63 10.97 20.46
C LEU A 212 0.12 11.74 21.54
N GLU A 213 -0.58 12.37 22.47
CA GLU A 213 0.02 13.02 23.64
C GLU A 213 0.73 11.99 24.54
N GLU A 214 0.09 10.86 24.86
CA GLU A 214 0.72 9.75 25.59
C GLU A 214 1.95 9.22 24.84
N TYR A 215 1.84 9.07 23.54
CA TYR A 215 2.95 8.63 22.70
C TYR A 215 4.09 9.64 22.68
N LYS A 216 3.80 10.95 22.69
CA LYS A 216 4.80 12.02 22.74
C LYS A 216 5.60 11.97 24.03
N LEU A 217 4.96 11.76 25.17
CA LEU A 217 5.63 11.60 26.46
C LEU A 217 6.60 10.40 26.44
N TRP A 218 6.15 9.26 25.94
CA TRP A 218 7.00 8.08 25.78
C TRP A 218 8.16 8.36 24.82
N TYR A 219 7.90 9.03 23.70
CA TYR A 219 8.93 9.38 22.71
C TYR A 219 10.02 10.25 23.32
N ASP A 220 9.65 11.29 24.07
CA ASP A 220 10.58 12.21 24.73
C ASP A 220 11.38 11.52 25.84
N GLU A 221 10.77 10.59 26.57
CA GLU A 221 11.45 9.72 27.54
C GLU A 221 12.50 8.83 26.86
N GLN A 222 12.15 8.15 25.75
CA GLN A 222 13.11 7.33 25.00
C GLN A 222 14.27 8.16 24.46
N LYS A 223 13.99 9.35 23.93
CA LYS A 223 15.01 10.28 23.49
C LYS A 223 15.96 10.67 24.62
N SER A 224 15.44 10.94 25.81
CA SER A 224 16.25 11.24 27.00
C SER A 224 17.11 10.06 27.44
N ILE A 225 16.57 8.83 27.42
CA ILE A 225 17.29 7.60 27.78
C ILE A 225 18.47 7.33 26.83
N VAL A 226 18.26 7.51 25.52
CA VAL A 226 19.28 7.29 24.49
C VAL A 226 20.32 8.40 24.47
N GLY A 227 19.95 9.63 24.85
CA GLY A 227 20.85 10.77 24.96
C GLY A 227 21.57 11.10 23.64
N ASP A 228 22.90 11.24 23.71
CA ASP A 228 23.74 11.65 22.57
C ASP A 228 23.72 10.67 21.38
N PHE A 229 23.26 9.45 21.58
CA PHE A 229 23.11 8.46 20.50
C PHE A 229 21.79 8.60 19.75
N TRP A 230 20.92 9.53 20.16
CA TRP A 230 19.65 9.77 19.49
C TRP A 230 19.81 10.49 18.17
N HIS A 231 19.22 9.92 17.11
CA HIS A 231 19.14 10.57 15.81
C HIS A 231 17.91 11.47 15.71
N GLU A 232 18.14 12.77 15.58
CA GLU A 232 17.05 13.74 15.33
C GLU A 232 16.49 13.53 13.91
N SER A 233 15.22 13.17 13.82
CA SER A 233 14.57 12.92 12.53
C SER A 233 13.20 13.59 12.37
N ASN A 234 12.69 14.29 13.37
CA ASN A 234 11.32 14.84 13.45
C ASN A 234 10.20 13.83 13.15
N ARG A 235 10.54 12.56 12.88
CA ARG A 235 9.58 11.54 12.52
C ARG A 235 8.70 11.16 13.69
N LEU A 236 7.40 10.99 13.39
CA LEU A 236 6.47 10.47 14.38
C LEU A 236 6.86 9.04 14.81
N PHE A 237 7.18 8.18 13.85
CA PHE A 237 7.56 6.80 14.12
C PHE A 237 9.04 6.55 13.83
N VAL A 238 9.76 6.17 14.89
CA VAL A 238 11.22 5.99 14.87
C VAL A 238 11.63 4.61 15.36
N GLN A 239 12.86 4.23 15.04
CA GLN A 239 13.58 3.13 15.66
C GLN A 239 13.99 3.51 17.08
N ASP A 240 14.58 2.56 17.82
CA ASP A 240 14.96 2.79 19.21
C ASP A 240 16.13 3.80 19.36
N ASP A 241 16.82 4.11 18.25
CA ASP A 241 17.88 5.12 18.16
C ASP A 241 17.44 6.45 17.52
N GLY A 242 16.15 6.68 17.33
CA GLY A 242 15.59 7.90 16.73
C GLY A 242 15.61 7.95 15.20
N LYS A 243 16.24 7.00 14.51
CA LYS A 243 16.19 6.91 13.04
C LYS A 243 14.79 6.63 12.54
N PRO A 244 14.44 7.09 11.31
CA PRO A 244 13.15 6.76 10.71
C PRO A 244 12.87 5.25 10.70
N ILE A 245 11.67 4.86 11.12
CA ILE A 245 11.29 3.45 11.14
C ILE A 245 11.23 2.88 9.72
N HIS A 246 11.71 1.64 9.54
CA HIS A 246 11.55 0.96 8.27
C HIS A 246 10.06 0.61 8.04
N PRO A 247 9.47 0.95 6.87
CA PRO A 247 8.02 0.75 6.64
C PRO A 247 7.52 -0.67 6.92
N SER A 248 8.32 -1.70 6.62
CA SER A 248 7.93 -3.09 6.89
C SER A 248 7.93 -3.48 8.37
N THR A 249 8.50 -2.67 9.26
CA THR A 249 8.56 -3.00 10.70
C THR A 249 7.16 -3.01 11.30
N ILE A 250 6.37 -1.95 11.06
CA ILE A 250 5.00 -1.85 11.56
C ILE A 250 4.11 -2.96 10.95
N SER A 251 4.20 -3.18 9.63
CA SER A 251 3.37 -4.19 8.97
C SER A 251 3.70 -5.63 9.39
N LYS A 252 4.98 -5.95 9.62
CA LYS A 252 5.40 -7.27 10.14
C LYS A 252 4.98 -7.47 11.60
N TRP A 253 5.08 -6.41 12.40
CA TRP A 253 4.62 -6.46 13.79
C TRP A 253 3.11 -6.67 13.83
N PHE A 254 2.34 -5.92 13.03
CA PHE A 254 0.89 -6.06 12.91
C PHE A 254 0.49 -7.49 12.55
N GLU A 255 1.13 -8.09 11.52
CA GLU A 255 0.85 -9.49 11.13
C GLU A 255 1.05 -10.48 12.30
N LYS A 256 2.12 -10.31 13.08
CA LYS A 256 2.37 -11.14 14.24
C LYS A 256 1.34 -10.92 15.36
N PHE A 257 0.99 -9.66 15.59
CA PHE A 257 0.04 -9.27 16.63
C PHE A 257 -1.35 -9.83 16.38
N VAL A 258 -1.90 -9.67 15.17
CA VAL A 258 -3.24 -10.18 14.83
C VAL A 258 -3.31 -11.70 14.91
N LYS A 259 -2.25 -12.41 14.53
CA LYS A 259 -2.14 -13.86 14.76
C LYS A 259 -2.20 -14.24 16.23
N LYS A 260 -1.53 -13.46 17.09
CA LYS A 260 -1.48 -13.69 18.55
C LYS A 260 -2.86 -13.52 19.19
N ILE A 261 -3.65 -12.54 18.74
CA ILE A 261 -4.99 -12.28 19.27
C ILE A 261 -6.10 -13.06 18.55
N GLY A 262 -5.75 -13.99 17.64
CA GLY A 262 -6.70 -14.88 16.96
C GLY A 262 -7.49 -14.24 15.81
N LEU A 263 -7.13 -13.04 15.36
CA LEU A 263 -7.79 -12.40 14.22
C LEU A 263 -7.26 -12.91 12.88
N PRO A 264 -8.10 -12.91 11.82
CA PRO A 264 -7.65 -13.22 10.46
C PRO A 264 -6.51 -12.31 10.03
N VAL A 265 -5.49 -12.88 9.38
CA VAL A 265 -4.38 -12.06 8.86
C VAL A 265 -4.85 -11.28 7.63
N ILE A 266 -4.82 -9.97 7.75
CA ILE A 266 -4.96 -9.04 6.63
C ILE A 266 -3.62 -8.34 6.37
N ASN A 267 -3.41 -7.83 5.15
CA ASN A 267 -2.26 -6.95 4.92
C ASN A 267 -2.53 -5.57 5.56
N PHE A 268 -1.48 -4.81 5.82
CA PHE A 268 -1.62 -3.50 6.48
C PHE A 268 -2.56 -2.54 5.70
N HIS A 269 -2.55 -2.58 4.39
CA HIS A 269 -3.48 -1.81 3.55
C HIS A 269 -4.96 -2.21 3.75
N GLY A 270 -5.23 -3.40 4.30
CA GLY A 270 -6.55 -3.85 4.71
C GLY A 270 -7.16 -2.99 5.84
N LEU A 271 -6.35 -2.31 6.66
CA LEU A 271 -6.83 -1.38 7.68
C LEU A 271 -7.49 -0.15 7.04
N GLY A 272 -6.91 0.42 5.98
CA GLY A 272 -7.58 1.47 5.21
C GLY A 272 -8.91 1.01 4.58
N HIS A 273 -8.99 -0.26 4.17
CA HIS A 273 -10.27 -0.84 3.73
C HIS A 273 -11.25 -1.01 4.88
N THR A 274 -10.77 -1.40 6.07
CA THR A 274 -11.58 -1.45 7.30
C THR A 274 -12.16 -0.07 7.62
N ASN A 275 -11.33 0.98 7.67
CA ASN A 275 -11.77 2.37 7.88
C ASN A 275 -12.90 2.74 6.92
N ALA A 276 -12.70 2.55 5.62
CA ALA A 276 -13.68 2.90 4.62
C ALA A 276 -14.98 2.09 4.73
N THR A 277 -14.88 0.76 4.99
CA THR A 277 -16.07 -0.09 5.15
C THR A 277 -16.90 0.34 6.35
N LEU A 278 -16.26 0.63 7.48
CA LEU A 278 -16.95 1.07 8.69
C LEU A 278 -17.62 2.44 8.48
N LEU A 279 -16.94 3.40 7.84
CA LEU A 279 -17.53 4.72 7.56
C LEU A 279 -18.74 4.61 6.62
N ILE A 280 -18.64 3.82 5.56
CA ILE A 280 -19.74 3.65 4.60
C ILE A 280 -20.91 2.89 5.25
N SER A 281 -20.65 1.90 6.12
CA SER A 281 -21.73 1.20 6.85
C SER A 281 -22.50 2.14 7.80
N GLN A 282 -21.84 3.21 8.26
CA GLN A 282 -22.46 4.28 9.06
C GLN A 282 -22.99 5.44 8.19
N GLN A 283 -23.22 5.20 6.89
CA GLN A 283 -23.83 6.14 5.95
C GLN A 283 -22.99 7.41 5.67
N VAL A 284 -21.71 7.41 5.98
CA VAL A 284 -20.81 8.49 5.53
C VAL A 284 -20.71 8.41 4.00
N ASP A 285 -20.89 9.55 3.35
CA ASP A 285 -20.90 9.58 1.89
C ASP A 285 -19.56 9.14 1.27
N VAL A 286 -19.63 8.49 0.10
CA VAL A 286 -18.47 7.87 -0.55
C VAL A 286 -17.43 8.90 -1.00
N ALA A 287 -17.85 10.14 -1.30
CA ALA A 287 -16.92 11.20 -1.70
C ALA A 287 -16.05 11.65 -0.52
N THR A 288 -16.68 11.86 0.65
CA THR A 288 -15.98 12.15 1.92
C THR A 288 -15.00 11.04 2.29
N VAL A 289 -15.43 9.77 2.22
CA VAL A 289 -14.54 8.62 2.48
C VAL A 289 -13.39 8.57 1.48
N SER A 290 -13.66 8.81 0.19
CA SER A 290 -12.65 8.82 -0.87
C SER A 290 -11.61 9.93 -0.66
N ALA A 291 -12.04 11.14 -0.31
CA ALA A 291 -11.18 12.27 0.01
C ALA A 291 -10.30 11.97 1.23
N ARG A 292 -10.89 11.44 2.30
CA ARG A 292 -10.19 11.04 3.54
C ARG A 292 -9.10 10.01 3.28
N LEU A 293 -9.33 9.03 2.37
CA LEU A 293 -8.35 8.03 1.97
C LEU A 293 -7.32 8.54 0.93
N GLY A 294 -7.52 9.74 0.38
CA GLY A 294 -6.66 10.31 -0.65
C GLY A 294 -6.69 9.49 -1.95
N HIS A 295 -7.87 9.02 -2.37
CA HIS A 295 -8.06 8.38 -3.66
C HIS A 295 -8.23 9.44 -4.75
N ALA A 296 -7.39 9.38 -5.79
CA ALA A 296 -7.47 10.31 -6.93
C ALA A 296 -8.79 10.18 -7.72
N GLN A 297 -9.46 9.03 -7.62
CA GLN A 297 -10.73 8.76 -8.27
C GLN A 297 -11.70 8.12 -7.29
N ILE A 298 -12.88 8.69 -7.15
CA ILE A 298 -13.96 8.20 -6.28
C ILE A 298 -14.39 6.77 -6.65
N THR A 299 -14.28 6.40 -7.94
CA THR A 299 -14.53 5.05 -8.45
C THR A 299 -13.66 3.98 -7.77
N THR A 300 -12.47 4.36 -7.29
CA THR A 300 -11.61 3.47 -6.52
C THR A 300 -12.30 3.05 -5.22
N THR A 301 -12.89 4.00 -4.49
CA THR A 301 -13.65 3.72 -3.28
C THR A 301 -14.96 3.01 -3.63
N TYR A 302 -15.70 3.49 -4.60
CA TYR A 302 -16.98 2.92 -5.04
C TYR A 302 -16.87 1.44 -5.40
N ASN A 303 -15.88 1.06 -6.22
CA ASN A 303 -15.69 -0.32 -6.68
C ASN A 303 -15.38 -1.32 -5.55
N PHE A 304 -14.98 -0.85 -4.37
CA PHE A 304 -14.75 -1.71 -3.19
C PHE A 304 -16.01 -1.96 -2.38
N TYR A 305 -16.97 -1.04 -2.45
CA TYR A 305 -18.11 -0.96 -1.55
C TYR A 305 -19.47 -1.09 -2.24
N VAL A 306 -19.49 -1.44 -3.53
CA VAL A 306 -20.73 -1.69 -4.30
C VAL A 306 -21.63 -2.74 -3.65
N HIS A 307 -21.05 -3.78 -3.01
CA HIS A 307 -21.82 -4.83 -2.37
C HIS A 307 -22.55 -4.36 -1.09
N PRO A 308 -21.92 -3.64 -0.15
CA PRO A 308 -22.62 -3.02 0.96
C PRO A 308 -23.70 -2.02 0.52
N LEU A 309 -23.44 -1.25 -0.55
CA LEU A 309 -24.40 -0.26 -1.07
C LEU A 309 -25.71 -0.88 -1.59
N LYS A 310 -25.71 -2.14 -2.04
CA LYS A 310 -26.94 -2.83 -2.46
C LYS A 310 -27.93 -3.05 -1.30
N SER A 311 -27.46 -3.15 -0.08
CA SER A 311 -28.33 -3.24 1.12
C SER A 311 -29.03 -1.90 1.44
N HIS A 312 -28.53 -0.79 0.93
CA HIS A 312 -29.11 0.55 1.14
C HIS A 312 -30.26 0.89 0.17
N ASP A 313 -30.49 0.09 -0.86
CA ASP A 313 -31.61 0.30 -1.80
C ASP A 313 -32.96 0.27 -1.05
N ARG A 314 -33.11 -0.63 -0.10
CA ARG A 314 -34.29 -0.71 0.75
C ARG A 314 -34.43 0.52 1.68
N ILE A 315 -33.32 1.06 2.16
CA ILE A 315 -33.32 2.29 2.99
C ILE A 315 -33.74 3.49 2.13
N ALA A 316 -33.27 3.58 0.90
CA ALA A 316 -33.68 4.63 -0.04
C ALA A 316 -35.19 4.58 -0.34
N GLY A 317 -35.75 3.38 -0.52
CA GLY A 317 -37.19 3.18 -0.66
C GLY A 317 -37.97 3.67 0.57
N ASN A 318 -37.50 3.30 1.77
CA ASN A 318 -38.15 3.73 3.02
C ASN A 318 -38.06 5.25 3.25
N VAL A 319 -36.95 5.88 2.87
CA VAL A 319 -36.80 7.35 2.93
C VAL A 319 -37.81 8.05 2.02
N LEU A 320 -37.99 7.56 0.79
CA LEU A 320 -39.00 8.10 -0.12
C LEU A 320 -40.42 7.88 0.39
N GLU A 321 -40.72 6.73 0.95
CA GLU A 321 -42.00 6.43 1.58
C GLU A 321 -42.27 7.40 2.71
N ASN A 322 -41.34 7.59 3.63
CA ASN A 322 -41.46 8.52 4.75
C ASN A 322 -41.65 9.98 4.30
N LEU A 323 -40.91 10.40 3.29
CA LEU A 323 -41.01 11.76 2.75
C LEU A 323 -42.31 12.04 2.00
N LEU A 324 -42.85 11.05 1.26
CA LEU A 324 -43.94 11.26 0.35
C LEU A 324 -45.29 10.80 0.91
N ILE A 325 -45.33 9.83 1.84
CA ILE A 325 -46.51 9.19 2.31
C ILE A 325 -46.83 9.55 3.77
N SER A 326 -45.79 9.69 4.63
CA SER A 326 -45.98 10.05 6.05
C SER A 326 -46.49 11.49 6.28
N SER A 327 -46.53 12.34 5.25
CA SER A 327 -47.10 13.70 5.33
C SER A 327 -48.63 13.74 5.26
N LYS A 328 -49.34 12.59 5.22
CA LYS A 328 -50.80 12.51 5.17
C LYS A 328 -51.48 12.14 6.50
N ALA A 329 -50.74 12.11 7.60
CA ALA A 329 -51.28 11.80 8.93
C ALA A 329 -51.07 12.99 9.89
N ASN A 330 -51.69 14.13 9.55
CA ASN A 330 -52.04 15.22 10.46
C ASN A 330 -53.32 15.91 9.96
#